data_859ecdfc03dfb3abc21fd3005558d342
#
_entry.id   859ecdfc03dfb3abc21fd3005558d342
#
_cell.length_a   1.000
_cell.length_b   1.000
_cell.length_c   1.000
_cell.angle_alpha   90.00
_cell.angle_beta   90.00
_cell.angle_gamma   90.00
#
_symmetry.space_group_name_H-M   'P 1'
#
loop_
_entity.id
_entity.type
_entity.pdbx_description
1 polymer ?
#
loop_
_entity_poly.entity_id
_entity_poly.type
_entity_poly.pdbx_seq_one_letter_code
_entity_poly.pdbx_strand_id
1 'polypeptide(L)'
;RQMCIRDRLDSGYKEAVKAEINDPDAIALASVNADGTPSVRMVLLRQWSDEGFFFFTNYESRKAGELLATGKAAFCLHWKSLRRQIRVTGEVSKASPERSDDYFASRGRGSRIGAWASEQSRPLESREALAKAVAEVEERFPDDVPRPPHWGGFMIVPQEIEFWADGEHRLHDRFRFTPDGKGEWDIQRLNP
;
A
#
# COMPACT_ATOMS: atom_id res chain seq x y z
N ARG A 1 23.22 -6.14 18.45
CA ARG A 1 22.93 -5.52 17.13
C ARG A 1 21.44 -5.26 17.08
N GLN A 2 21.06 -4.00 17.04
CA GLN A 2 19.65 -3.61 16.95
C GLN A 2 19.10 -4.10 15.59
N MET A 3 18.01 -4.88 15.60
CA MET A 3 17.41 -5.42 14.38
C MET A 3 16.85 -4.24 13.56
N CYS A 4 17.21 -4.13 12.28
CA CYS A 4 16.76 -3.03 11.45
C CYS A 4 15.23 -3.14 11.21
N ILE A 5 14.61 -2.04 10.83
CA ILE A 5 13.15 -1.98 10.59
C ILE A 5 12.73 -3.01 9.55
N ARG A 6 13.50 -3.15 8.48
CA ARG A 6 13.25 -4.13 7.44
C ARG A 6 13.24 -5.56 7.97
N ASP A 7 14.22 -5.93 8.79
CA ASP A 7 14.28 -7.27 9.39
C ASP A 7 13.09 -7.55 10.29
N ARG A 8 12.59 -6.52 11.01
CA ARG A 8 11.38 -6.63 11.84
C ARG A 8 10.12 -6.85 11.00
N LEU A 9 10.00 -6.11 9.90
CA LEU A 9 8.91 -6.26 8.93
C LEU A 9 8.94 -7.64 8.29
N ASP A 10 10.09 -8.06 7.78
CA ASP A 10 10.28 -9.35 7.10
C ASP A 10 9.99 -10.52 8.04
N SER A 11 10.46 -10.45 9.29
CA SER A 11 10.18 -11.46 10.30
C SER A 11 8.69 -11.54 10.64
N GLY A 12 8.08 -10.40 10.94
CA GLY A 12 6.65 -10.34 11.25
C GLY A 12 5.77 -10.78 10.07
N TYR A 13 6.13 -10.39 8.85
CA TYR A 13 5.40 -10.80 7.65
C TYR A 13 5.47 -12.32 7.39
N LYS A 14 6.65 -12.95 7.61
CA LYS A 14 6.79 -14.41 7.51
C LYS A 14 5.90 -15.16 8.50
N GLU A 15 5.71 -14.61 9.71
CA GLU A 15 4.77 -15.16 10.69
C GLU A 15 3.32 -14.93 10.22
N ALA A 16 3.01 -13.74 9.71
CA ALA A 16 1.68 -13.38 9.24
C ALA A 16 1.21 -14.23 8.05
N VAL A 17 2.09 -14.52 7.09
CA VAL A 17 1.79 -15.42 5.96
C VAL A 17 1.30 -16.80 6.43
N LYS A 18 1.76 -17.27 7.59
CA LYS A 18 1.36 -18.57 8.15
C LYS A 18 0.10 -18.48 9.01
N ALA A 19 -0.16 -17.33 9.60
CA ALA A 19 -1.20 -17.14 10.62
C ALA A 19 -2.48 -16.51 10.07
N GLU A 20 -2.37 -15.60 9.09
CA GLU A 20 -3.51 -14.92 8.49
C GLU A 20 -4.18 -15.81 7.43
N ILE A 21 -5.52 -15.79 7.40
CA ILE A 21 -6.29 -16.58 6.42
C ILE A 21 -6.12 -16.01 5.02
N ASN A 22 -6.12 -14.67 4.89
CA ASN A 22 -6.04 -13.95 3.61
C ASN A 22 -5.14 -12.72 3.75
N ASP A 23 -4.53 -12.32 2.66
CA ASP A 23 -3.91 -11.01 2.40
C ASP A 23 -3.11 -10.44 3.60
N PRO A 24 -2.04 -11.12 4.06
CA PRO A 24 -1.20 -10.63 5.15
C PRO A 24 -0.50 -9.29 4.82
N ASP A 25 -0.53 -8.89 3.55
CA ASP A 25 -0.04 -7.63 3.00
C ASP A 25 -1.13 -6.55 2.82
N ALA A 26 -2.38 -6.81 3.25
CA ALA A 26 -3.44 -5.82 3.17
C ALA A 26 -3.22 -4.69 4.18
N ILE A 27 -3.23 -3.45 3.69
CA ILE A 27 -3.09 -2.24 4.50
C ILE A 27 -4.33 -1.36 4.41
N ALA A 28 -4.75 -0.78 5.53
CA ALA A 28 -5.69 0.32 5.56
C ALA A 28 -4.93 1.62 5.24
N LEU A 29 -5.01 2.05 3.99
CA LEU A 29 -4.34 3.26 3.50
C LEU A 29 -5.25 4.48 3.70
N ALA A 30 -4.78 5.44 4.46
CA ALA A 30 -5.41 6.73 4.66
C ALA A 30 -4.76 7.80 3.78
N SER A 31 -5.59 8.64 3.20
CA SER A 31 -5.21 9.85 2.46
C SER A 31 -6.15 10.99 2.83
N VAL A 32 -5.77 12.21 2.52
CA VAL A 32 -6.51 13.42 2.86
C VAL A 32 -6.70 14.23 1.57
N ASN A 33 -7.91 14.72 1.33
CA ASN A 33 -8.16 15.60 0.20
C ASN A 33 -7.71 17.05 0.50
N ALA A 34 -7.82 17.93 -0.49
CA ALA A 34 -7.33 19.30 -0.38
C ALA A 34 -8.07 20.14 0.71
N ASP A 35 -9.28 19.77 1.10
CA ASP A 35 -10.06 20.46 2.16
C ASP A 35 -9.80 19.87 3.57
N GLY A 36 -8.91 18.88 3.69
CA GLY A 36 -8.59 18.23 4.96
C GLY A 36 -9.46 17.01 5.31
N THR A 37 -10.43 16.64 4.48
CA THR A 37 -11.27 15.47 4.75
C THR A 37 -10.47 14.17 4.55
N PRO A 38 -10.34 13.33 5.58
CA PRO A 38 -9.65 12.05 5.46
C PRO A 38 -10.51 11.00 4.76
N SER A 39 -9.87 10.09 4.07
CA SER A 39 -10.50 8.90 3.52
C SER A 39 -9.60 7.68 3.69
N VAL A 40 -10.19 6.48 3.76
CA VAL A 40 -9.47 5.23 3.99
C VAL A 40 -10.02 4.13 3.10
N ARG A 41 -9.14 3.23 2.65
CA ARG A 41 -9.48 2.02 1.87
C ARG A 41 -8.41 0.97 2.05
N MET A 42 -8.77 -0.28 1.76
CA MET A 42 -7.79 -1.36 1.72
C MET A 42 -7.05 -1.34 0.39
N VAL A 43 -5.73 -1.49 0.45
CA VAL A 43 -4.86 -1.79 -0.69
C VAL A 43 -3.83 -2.83 -0.25
N LEU A 44 -3.12 -3.43 -1.22
CA LEU A 44 -2.10 -4.42 -0.91
C LEU A 44 -0.71 -3.77 -0.95
N LEU A 45 0.03 -3.91 0.15
CA LEU A 45 1.43 -3.50 0.24
C LEU A 45 2.28 -4.56 -0.46
N ARG A 46 2.83 -4.23 -1.61
CA ARG A 46 3.47 -5.25 -2.47
C ARG A 46 4.97 -5.35 -2.32
N GLN A 47 5.59 -4.28 -1.91
CA GLN A 47 7.04 -4.22 -1.72
C GLN A 47 7.38 -3.25 -0.60
N TRP A 48 8.49 -3.52 0.09
CA TRP A 48 9.17 -2.58 0.98
C TRP A 48 10.67 -2.78 0.89
N SER A 49 11.39 -1.70 1.01
CA SER A 49 12.85 -1.66 0.97
C SER A 49 13.35 -0.50 1.86
N ASP A 50 14.64 -0.26 1.85
CA ASP A 50 15.22 0.91 2.54
C ASP A 50 14.76 2.24 1.93
N GLU A 51 14.26 2.23 0.68
CA GLU A 51 13.67 3.40 0.03
C GLU A 51 12.28 3.75 0.59
N GLY A 52 11.49 2.75 1.01
CA GLY A 52 10.13 2.94 1.51
C GLY A 52 9.19 1.77 1.22
N PHE A 53 7.90 2.07 1.29
CA PHE A 53 6.80 1.13 1.13
C PHE A 53 6.07 1.37 -0.18
N PHE A 54 5.78 0.30 -0.94
CA PHE A 54 5.23 0.41 -2.29
C PHE A 54 3.87 -0.29 -2.40
N PHE A 55 2.92 0.41 -2.99
CA PHE A 55 1.66 -0.15 -3.46
C PHE A 55 1.34 0.35 -4.86
N PHE A 56 0.46 -0.34 -5.57
CA PHE A 56 0.18 -0.05 -6.99
C PHE A 56 -1.32 0.18 -7.20
N THR A 57 -1.67 1.18 -8.00
CA THR A 57 -3.05 1.58 -8.20
C THR A 57 -3.24 2.36 -9.50
N ASN A 58 -4.49 2.68 -9.82
CA ASN A 58 -4.83 3.63 -10.87
C ASN A 58 -4.55 5.07 -10.38
N TYR A 59 -3.75 5.83 -11.12
CA TYR A 59 -3.36 7.22 -10.82
C TYR A 59 -4.52 8.21 -10.95
N GLU A 60 -5.59 7.84 -11.63
CA GLU A 60 -6.80 8.66 -11.79
C GLU A 60 -7.87 8.33 -10.74
N SER A 61 -7.59 7.40 -9.82
CA SER A 61 -8.51 7.08 -8.72
C SER A 61 -8.56 8.21 -7.68
N ARG A 62 -9.66 8.27 -6.91
CA ARG A 62 -9.82 9.25 -5.83
C ARG A 62 -8.62 9.29 -4.88
N LYS A 63 -8.16 8.13 -4.40
CA LYS A 63 -6.99 8.07 -3.51
C LYS A 63 -5.73 8.65 -4.15
N ALA A 64 -5.51 8.36 -5.42
CA ALA A 64 -4.32 8.87 -6.12
C ALA A 64 -4.35 10.39 -6.26
N GLY A 65 -5.52 10.98 -6.57
CA GLY A 65 -5.69 12.44 -6.56
C GLY A 65 -5.40 13.07 -5.21
N GLU A 66 -5.90 12.46 -4.12
CA GLU A 66 -5.63 12.90 -2.74
C GLU A 66 -4.13 12.82 -2.38
N LEU A 67 -3.47 11.71 -2.72
CA LEU A 67 -2.04 11.51 -2.47
C LEU A 67 -1.15 12.48 -3.26
N LEU A 68 -1.47 12.72 -4.53
CA LEU A 68 -0.73 13.66 -5.38
C LEU A 68 -0.92 15.11 -4.94
N ALA A 69 -2.10 15.46 -4.43
CA ALA A 69 -2.40 16.81 -3.97
C ALA A 69 -1.70 17.14 -2.65
N THR A 70 -1.58 16.19 -1.74
CA THR A 70 -1.04 16.43 -0.39
C THR A 70 0.38 15.94 -0.17
N GLY A 71 0.85 14.98 -0.98
CA GLY A 71 2.15 14.35 -0.81
C GLY A 71 2.28 13.53 0.47
N LYS A 72 1.17 13.17 1.14
CA LYS A 72 1.18 12.52 2.46
C LYS A 72 0.23 11.34 2.50
N ALA A 73 0.63 10.31 3.25
CA ALA A 73 -0.20 9.16 3.56
C ALA A 73 0.08 8.61 4.95
N ALA A 74 -0.90 7.88 5.46
CA ALA A 74 -0.70 6.96 6.56
C ALA A 74 -1.26 5.59 6.19
N PHE A 75 -0.70 4.52 6.75
CA PHE A 75 -1.32 3.22 6.67
C PHE A 75 -1.20 2.42 7.96
N CYS A 76 -2.11 1.46 8.11
CA CYS A 76 -2.05 0.45 9.14
C CYS A 76 -2.04 -0.93 8.48
N LEU A 77 -1.00 -1.72 8.78
CA LEU A 77 -0.91 -3.13 8.50
C LEU A 77 -1.32 -3.89 9.77
N HIS A 78 -2.44 -4.61 9.73
CA HIS A 78 -2.99 -5.28 10.90
C HIS A 78 -3.04 -6.80 10.71
N TRP A 79 -2.20 -7.50 11.43
CA TRP A 79 -2.21 -8.96 11.53
C TRP A 79 -3.08 -9.40 12.71
N LYS A 80 -4.34 -9.63 12.41
CA LYS A 80 -5.37 -9.90 13.43
C LYS A 80 -5.09 -11.18 14.20
N SER A 81 -4.67 -12.24 13.51
CA SER A 81 -4.36 -13.53 14.13
C SER A 81 -3.15 -13.49 15.04
N LEU A 82 -2.19 -12.60 14.74
CA LEU A 82 -1.01 -12.36 15.57
C LEU A 82 -1.23 -11.28 16.63
N ARG A 83 -2.36 -10.57 16.60
CA ARG A 83 -2.66 -9.42 17.46
C ARG A 83 -1.54 -8.37 17.42
N ARG A 84 -1.07 -8.07 16.22
CA ARG A 84 -0.02 -7.09 15.93
C ARG A 84 -0.47 -6.11 14.86
N GLN A 85 0.01 -4.89 14.95
CA GLN A 85 -0.14 -3.91 13.87
C GLN A 85 1.13 -3.09 13.68
N ILE A 86 1.31 -2.61 12.46
CA ILE A 86 2.36 -1.69 12.07
C ILE A 86 1.70 -0.48 11.46
N ARG A 87 1.97 0.70 12.01
CA ARG A 87 1.46 1.97 11.50
C ARG A 87 2.60 2.76 10.91
N VAL A 88 2.36 3.37 9.78
CA VAL A 88 3.35 4.20 9.09
C VAL A 88 2.68 5.50 8.68
N THR A 89 3.37 6.60 8.89
CA THR A 89 3.08 7.89 8.27
C THR A 89 4.27 8.35 7.46
N GLY A 90 4.05 8.97 6.32
CA GLY A 90 5.16 9.40 5.48
C GLY A 90 4.78 10.23 4.28
N GLU A 91 5.81 10.64 3.57
CA GLU A 91 5.69 11.36 2.32
C GLU A 91 5.47 10.40 1.15
N VAL A 92 4.68 10.84 0.18
CA VAL A 92 4.27 10.03 -0.96
C VAL A 92 4.80 10.61 -2.26
N SER A 93 5.38 9.75 -3.07
CA SER A 93 5.73 10.04 -4.46
C SER A 93 5.35 8.88 -5.37
N LYS A 94 5.29 9.11 -6.68
CA LYS A 94 5.17 8.00 -7.63
C LYS A 94 6.43 7.15 -7.59
N ALA A 95 6.26 5.84 -7.65
CA ALA A 95 7.36 4.91 -7.89
C ALA A 95 7.93 5.12 -9.31
N SER A 96 9.14 4.64 -9.55
CA SER A 96 9.75 4.73 -10.87
C SER A 96 8.92 4.00 -11.94
N PRO A 97 8.98 4.45 -13.20
CA PRO A 97 8.32 3.76 -14.31
C PRO A 97 8.75 2.29 -14.40
N GLU A 98 10.05 2.02 -14.26
CA GLU A 98 10.62 0.68 -14.34
C GLU A 98 10.03 -0.25 -13.27
N ARG A 99 9.96 0.20 -12.01
CA ARG A 99 9.33 -0.56 -10.92
C ARG A 99 7.84 -0.82 -11.19
N SER A 100 7.16 0.16 -11.77
CA SER A 100 5.75 0.02 -12.14
C SER A 100 5.54 -0.96 -13.28
N ASP A 101 6.42 -0.95 -14.28
CA ASP A 101 6.42 -1.87 -15.43
C ASP A 101 6.70 -3.31 -14.97
N ASP A 102 7.75 -3.52 -14.18
CA ASP A 102 8.13 -4.83 -13.64
C ASP A 102 6.99 -5.45 -12.82
N TYR A 103 6.39 -4.65 -11.93
CA TYR A 103 5.28 -5.16 -11.12
C TYR A 103 4.04 -5.41 -11.99
N PHE A 104 3.71 -4.54 -12.96
CA PHE A 104 2.59 -4.74 -13.85
C PHE A 104 2.74 -6.02 -14.68
N ALA A 105 3.92 -6.29 -15.21
CA ALA A 105 4.22 -7.50 -15.96
C ALA A 105 4.04 -8.79 -15.15
N SER A 106 4.31 -8.73 -13.83
CA SER A 106 4.14 -9.88 -12.92
C SER A 106 2.68 -10.21 -12.61
N ARG A 107 1.72 -9.31 -12.95
CA ARG A 107 0.30 -9.52 -12.67
C ARG A 107 -0.33 -10.49 -13.68
N GLY A 108 -1.29 -11.27 -13.20
CA GLY A 108 -2.09 -12.12 -14.07
C GLY A 108 -2.81 -11.32 -15.16
N ARG A 109 -2.96 -11.90 -16.37
CA ARG A 109 -3.55 -11.25 -17.55
C ARG A 109 -4.89 -10.56 -17.23
N GLY A 110 -5.82 -11.22 -16.55
CA GLY A 110 -7.12 -10.63 -16.20
C GLY A 110 -7.00 -9.35 -15.35
N SER A 111 -6.04 -9.31 -14.42
CA SER A 111 -5.77 -8.10 -13.62
C SER A 111 -5.14 -6.98 -14.45
N ARG A 112 -4.33 -7.30 -15.46
CA ARG A 112 -3.76 -6.33 -16.39
C ARG A 112 -4.84 -5.75 -17.31
N ILE A 113 -5.76 -6.58 -17.83
CA ILE A 113 -6.92 -6.16 -18.60
C ILE A 113 -7.83 -5.26 -17.77
N GLY A 114 -8.13 -5.65 -16.50
CA GLY A 114 -8.95 -4.85 -15.61
C GLY A 114 -8.36 -3.47 -15.29
N ALA A 115 -7.04 -3.33 -15.31
CA ALA A 115 -6.38 -2.04 -15.13
C ALA A 115 -6.62 -1.06 -16.30
N TRP A 116 -6.81 -1.56 -17.51
CA TRP A 116 -7.21 -0.79 -18.68
C TRP A 116 -8.70 -0.47 -18.69
N ALA A 117 -9.53 -1.47 -18.37
CA ALA A 117 -10.99 -1.38 -18.51
C ALA A 117 -11.65 -0.54 -17.42
N SER A 118 -11.04 -0.45 -16.24
CA SER A 118 -11.65 0.21 -15.07
C SER A 118 -11.23 1.67 -14.95
N GLU A 119 -12.19 2.58 -15.02
CA GLU A 119 -12.04 3.99 -14.60
C GLU A 119 -12.23 4.08 -13.06
N GLN A 120 -11.23 3.60 -12.32
CA GLN A 120 -11.34 3.41 -10.87
C GLN A 120 -11.84 4.67 -10.13
N SER A 121 -12.83 4.50 -9.25
CA SER A 121 -13.50 5.54 -8.43
C SER A 121 -14.46 6.43 -9.18
N ARG A 122 -14.67 6.27 -10.48
CA ARG A 122 -15.70 7.00 -11.25
C ARG A 122 -17.02 6.25 -11.24
N PRO A 123 -18.15 6.95 -11.43
CA PRO A 123 -19.44 6.30 -11.59
C PRO A 123 -19.42 5.29 -12.74
N LEU A 124 -20.04 4.15 -12.54
CA LEU A 124 -20.19 3.09 -13.53
C LEU A 124 -21.68 2.92 -13.84
N GLU A 125 -22.05 2.95 -15.12
CA GLU A 125 -23.44 2.84 -15.56
C GLU A 125 -24.06 1.49 -15.17
N SER A 126 -23.35 0.40 -15.46
CA SER A 126 -23.79 -0.94 -15.14
C SER A 126 -22.63 -1.93 -15.11
N ARG A 127 -22.90 -3.13 -14.59
CA ARG A 127 -21.92 -4.22 -14.61
C ARG A 127 -21.66 -4.72 -16.05
N GLU A 128 -22.66 -4.65 -16.90
CA GLU A 128 -22.57 -4.99 -18.33
C GLU A 128 -21.68 -4.00 -19.08
N ALA A 129 -21.72 -2.71 -18.75
CA ALA A 129 -20.82 -1.71 -19.32
C ALA A 129 -19.35 -2.02 -18.98
N LEU A 130 -19.06 -2.46 -17.75
CA LEU A 130 -17.73 -2.89 -17.36
C LEU A 130 -17.30 -4.17 -18.10
N ALA A 131 -18.20 -5.15 -18.24
CA ALA A 131 -17.92 -6.38 -18.98
C ALA A 131 -17.60 -6.10 -20.44
N LYS A 132 -18.32 -5.15 -21.06
CA LYS A 132 -18.04 -4.70 -22.43
C LYS A 132 -16.67 -4.05 -22.54
N ALA A 133 -16.32 -3.14 -21.63
CA ALA A 133 -14.99 -2.51 -21.59
C ALA A 133 -13.86 -3.55 -21.43
N VAL A 134 -14.08 -4.59 -20.63
CA VAL A 134 -13.12 -5.72 -20.50
C VAL A 134 -12.94 -6.44 -21.83
N ALA A 135 -14.04 -6.79 -22.53
CA ALA A 135 -13.97 -7.47 -23.82
C ALA A 135 -13.26 -6.62 -24.89
N GLU A 136 -13.51 -5.31 -24.93
CA GLU A 136 -12.84 -4.39 -25.85
C GLU A 136 -11.32 -4.33 -25.60
N VAL A 137 -10.89 -4.38 -24.34
CA VAL A 137 -9.46 -4.44 -23.98
C VAL A 137 -8.83 -5.79 -24.35
N GLU A 138 -9.56 -6.89 -24.18
CA GLU A 138 -9.11 -8.22 -24.59
C GLU A 138 -8.88 -8.31 -26.11
N GLU A 139 -9.80 -7.76 -26.91
CA GLU A 139 -9.65 -7.66 -28.37
C GLU A 139 -8.47 -6.77 -28.77
N ARG A 140 -8.28 -5.65 -28.06
CA ARG A 140 -7.18 -4.71 -28.32
C ARG A 140 -5.80 -5.32 -28.04
N PHE A 141 -5.70 -6.19 -27.06
CA PHE A 141 -4.44 -6.81 -26.62
C PHE A 141 -4.57 -8.34 -26.58
N PRO A 142 -4.58 -9.02 -27.74
CA PRO A 142 -4.78 -10.47 -27.81
C PRO A 142 -3.62 -11.24 -27.14
N ASP A 143 -2.40 -10.72 -27.23
CA ASP A 143 -1.19 -11.39 -26.73
C ASP A 143 -0.75 -10.80 -25.38
N ASP A 144 0.03 -9.75 -25.40
CA ASP A 144 0.54 -9.08 -24.20
C ASP A 144 -0.24 -7.80 -23.88
N VAL A 145 -0.44 -7.55 -22.60
CA VAL A 145 -1.15 -6.37 -22.10
C VAL A 145 -0.14 -5.43 -21.46
N PRO A 146 0.25 -4.34 -22.14
CA PRO A 146 1.20 -3.37 -21.59
C PRO A 146 0.58 -2.59 -20.43
N ARG A 147 1.40 -1.98 -19.60
CA ARG A 147 0.92 -1.13 -18.50
C ARG A 147 0.27 0.15 -19.06
N PRO A 148 -0.96 0.48 -18.64
CA PRO A 148 -1.58 1.75 -19.06
C PRO A 148 -0.88 2.94 -18.37
N PRO A 149 -0.84 4.11 -19.02
CA PRO A 149 -0.16 5.29 -18.46
C PRO A 149 -0.79 5.81 -17.16
N HIS A 150 -2.07 5.51 -16.95
CA HIS A 150 -2.82 5.89 -15.76
C HIS A 150 -2.68 4.88 -14.59
N TRP A 151 -1.77 3.92 -14.66
CA TRP A 151 -1.57 2.91 -13.62
C TRP A 151 -0.10 2.77 -13.24
N GLY A 152 0.20 2.64 -11.96
CA GLY A 152 1.55 2.43 -11.48
C GLY A 152 1.66 2.45 -9.96
N GLY A 153 2.89 2.54 -9.47
CA GLY A 153 3.22 2.50 -8.06
C GLY A 153 3.24 3.87 -7.39
N PHE A 154 2.93 3.86 -6.11
CA PHE A 154 3.29 4.90 -5.16
C PHE A 154 4.30 4.35 -4.16
N MET A 155 5.22 5.21 -3.75
CA MET A 155 6.18 4.97 -2.68
C MET A 155 5.83 5.86 -1.49
N ILE A 156 5.79 5.28 -0.30
CA ILE A 156 5.68 6.02 0.97
C ILE A 156 7.03 5.97 1.66
N VAL A 157 7.68 7.12 1.77
CA VAL A 157 8.92 7.29 2.54
C VAL A 157 8.53 7.54 3.99
N PRO A 158 8.84 6.63 4.93
CA PRO A 158 8.34 6.73 6.28
C PRO A 158 9.01 7.88 7.06
N GLN A 159 8.18 8.70 7.71
CA GLN A 159 8.58 9.70 8.69
C GLN A 159 8.35 9.21 10.12
N GLU A 160 7.45 8.26 10.30
CA GLU A 160 7.21 7.56 11.56
C GLU A 160 6.75 6.14 11.28
N ILE A 161 7.26 5.19 12.04
CA ILE A 161 6.79 3.80 12.07
C ILE A 161 6.50 3.41 13.51
N GLU A 162 5.31 2.89 13.79
CA GLU A 162 4.98 2.33 15.09
C GLU A 162 4.72 0.83 14.97
N PHE A 163 5.44 0.05 15.76
CA PHE A 163 5.14 -1.36 15.99
C PHE A 163 4.33 -1.49 17.26
N TRP A 164 3.16 -2.11 17.15
CA TRP A 164 2.24 -2.36 18.23
C TRP A 164 1.98 -3.86 18.38
N ALA A 165 2.03 -4.36 19.61
CA ALA A 165 1.64 -5.72 19.96
C ALA A 165 0.68 -5.70 21.13
N ASP A 166 -0.30 -6.61 21.09
CA ASP A 166 -1.27 -6.74 22.15
C ASP A 166 -0.62 -7.19 23.46
N GLY A 167 -1.13 -6.67 24.56
CA GLY A 167 -0.73 -6.99 25.93
C GLY A 167 -1.95 -7.23 26.80
N GLU A 168 -1.77 -8.03 27.84
CA GLU A 168 -2.83 -8.29 28.85
C GLU A 168 -3.32 -6.98 29.48
N HIS A 169 -4.60 -6.95 29.83
CA HIS A 169 -5.24 -5.79 30.45
C HIS A 169 -5.09 -4.48 29.66
N ARG A 170 -4.91 -4.57 28.31
CA ARG A 170 -4.66 -3.44 27.40
C ARG A 170 -3.32 -2.73 27.61
N LEU A 171 -2.39 -3.33 28.34
CA LEU A 171 -1.04 -2.82 28.53
C LEU A 171 -0.17 -3.24 27.33
N HIS A 172 -0.44 -2.62 26.19
CA HIS A 172 0.15 -2.96 24.89
C HIS A 172 1.62 -2.53 24.79
N ASP A 173 2.43 -3.35 24.11
CA ASP A 173 3.77 -2.94 23.73
C ASP A 173 3.72 -2.07 22.48
N ARG A 174 4.28 -0.86 22.59
CA ARG A 174 4.30 0.12 21.51
C ARG A 174 5.69 0.71 21.37
N PHE A 175 6.25 0.64 20.17
CA PHE A 175 7.55 1.23 19.85
C PHE A 175 7.43 2.11 18.61
N ARG A 176 7.75 3.38 18.78
CA ARG A 176 7.79 4.37 17.72
C ARG A 176 9.22 4.55 17.23
N PHE A 177 9.38 4.58 15.94
CA PHE A 177 10.61 4.80 15.21
C PHE A 177 10.48 6.09 14.41
N THR A 178 11.41 7.02 14.57
CA THR A 178 11.49 8.26 13.81
C THR A 178 12.91 8.43 13.26
N PRO A 179 13.10 8.92 11.99
CA PRO A 179 14.44 9.15 11.46
C PRO A 179 15.21 10.16 12.32
N ASP A 180 16.47 9.87 12.63
CA ASP A 180 17.35 10.76 13.42
C ASP A 180 18.05 11.82 12.56
N GLY A 181 17.83 11.84 11.25
CA GLY A 181 18.48 12.74 10.30
C GLY A 181 19.93 12.35 9.96
N LYS A 182 20.46 11.27 10.50
CA LYS A 182 21.82 10.76 10.25
C LYS A 182 21.84 9.39 9.57
N GLY A 183 20.67 8.91 9.15
CA GLY A 183 20.49 7.60 8.50
C GLY A 183 20.13 6.46 9.45
N GLU A 184 19.92 6.77 10.74
CA GLU A 184 19.50 5.82 11.76
C GLU A 184 18.09 6.18 12.26
N TRP A 185 17.59 5.43 13.23
CA TRP A 185 16.26 5.61 13.80
C TRP A 185 16.32 5.80 15.30
N ASP A 186 15.71 6.86 15.77
CA ASP A 186 15.38 7.02 17.18
C ASP A 186 14.21 6.10 17.54
N ILE A 187 14.37 5.36 18.65
CA ILE A 187 13.37 4.39 19.10
C ILE A 187 12.85 4.82 20.46
N GLN A 188 11.53 4.95 20.56
CA GLN A 188 10.86 5.33 21.79
C GLN A 188 9.74 4.34 22.13
N ARG A 189 9.74 3.84 23.35
CA ARG A 189 8.59 3.10 23.90
C ARG A 189 7.48 4.08 24.24
N LEU A 190 6.25 3.78 23.82
CA LEU A 190 5.08 4.59 24.13
C LEU A 190 4.23 3.92 25.21
N ASN A 191 3.52 4.74 25.98
CA ASN A 191 2.46 4.24 26.85
C ASN A 191 1.34 3.61 26.00
N PRO A 192 0.68 2.55 26.49
CA PRO A 192 -0.44 1.89 25.82
C PRO A 192 -1.66 2.80 25.70
#